data_2cf24bdebba80f09d19f5962a25b10e7
#
_entry.id   2cf24bdebba80f09d19f5962a25b10e7
#
_cell.length_a   1.000
_cell.length_b   1.000
_cell.length_c   1.000
_cell.angle_alpha   90.00
_cell.angle_beta   90.00
_cell.angle_gamma   90.00
#
_symmetry.space_group_name_H-M   'P 1'
#
loop_
_entity.id
_entity.type
_entity.pdbx_description
1 polymer ?
#
loop_
_entity_poly.entity_id
_entity_poly.type
_entity_poly.pdbx_seq_one_letter_code
_entity_poly.pdbx_strand_id
1 'polypeptide(L)'
;AGTHVGLTVRPVRARLVTTLGEVGFIVLHSIVAIGTFAALTRYVALHRFAEAQASLLSGVPPVHGALLALSGFGLAFCVAGVLRYPALPMATFRHRVTTARGIQQISRHPFFSGLSIWGGAHAALASSPVTFVYFAGFVVLGFAGGLHQDRRLAAELGEHYRAYVAATSFWPFVALATKRQTIAWSEQPWTAYALGVGASIVVYRMHGQIFDHGGGYLIAAVTAGSLVAMLSAWSRRERG
;
A
#
# COMPACT_ATOMS: atom_id res chain seq x y z
N ALA A 1 -8.94 2.79 -8.92
CA ALA A 1 -7.56 2.85 -9.43
C ALA A 1 -7.40 3.93 -10.51
N GLY A 2 -8.25 3.96 -11.54
CA GLY A 2 -8.13 4.92 -12.66
C GLY A 2 -8.15 6.40 -12.23
N THR A 3 -9.09 6.81 -11.39
CA THR A 3 -9.19 8.19 -10.87
C THR A 3 -7.99 8.57 -10.02
N HIS A 4 -7.54 7.66 -9.16
CA HIS A 4 -6.40 7.89 -8.28
C HIS A 4 -5.10 8.09 -9.06
N VAL A 5 -4.84 7.23 -10.05
CA VAL A 5 -3.66 7.35 -10.92
C VAL A 5 -3.82 8.51 -11.90
N GLY A 6 -5.01 8.73 -12.46
CA GLY A 6 -5.28 9.76 -13.46
C GLY A 6 -4.99 11.18 -12.96
N LEU A 7 -5.34 11.49 -11.72
CA LEU A 7 -5.05 12.79 -11.11
C LEU A 7 -3.54 13.04 -10.90
N THR A 8 -2.74 11.98 -10.81
CA THR A 8 -1.28 12.09 -10.60
C THR A 8 -0.47 12.12 -11.89
N VAL A 9 -1.10 11.93 -13.05
CA VAL A 9 -0.43 12.07 -14.37
C VAL A 9 0.08 13.49 -14.53
N ARG A 10 1.34 13.63 -14.98
CA ARG A 10 2.06 14.91 -15.03
C ARG A 10 1.26 16.10 -15.58
N PRO A 11 0.62 16.06 -16.77
CA PRO A 11 -0.09 17.22 -17.29
C PRO A 11 -1.32 17.60 -16.46
N VAL A 12 -2.03 16.61 -15.91
CA VAL A 12 -3.21 16.84 -15.06
C VAL A 12 -2.78 17.44 -13.71
N ARG A 13 -1.79 16.81 -13.07
CA ARG A 13 -1.25 17.29 -11.80
C ARG A 13 -0.70 18.71 -11.93
N ALA A 14 0.06 19.01 -12.99
CA ALA A 14 0.65 20.34 -13.18
C ALA A 14 -0.45 21.41 -13.27
N ARG A 15 -1.51 21.17 -14.05
CA ARG A 15 -2.65 22.10 -14.16
C ARG A 15 -3.37 22.29 -12.82
N LEU A 16 -3.62 21.21 -12.09
CA LEU A 16 -4.31 21.28 -10.80
C LEU A 16 -3.46 22.01 -9.75
N VAL A 17 -2.15 21.78 -9.73
CA VAL A 17 -1.23 22.46 -8.81
C VAL A 17 -1.10 23.95 -9.15
N THR A 18 -1.07 24.32 -10.43
CA THR A 18 -1.06 25.75 -10.81
C THR A 18 -2.35 26.47 -10.43
N THR A 19 -3.49 25.78 -10.43
CA THR A 19 -4.80 26.39 -10.14
C THR A 19 -5.12 26.39 -8.65
N LEU A 20 -4.84 25.28 -7.95
CA LEU A 20 -5.27 25.05 -6.56
C LEU A 20 -4.11 25.19 -5.54
N GLY A 21 -2.89 25.32 -6.02
CA GLY A 21 -1.69 25.17 -5.21
C GLY A 21 -1.44 23.70 -4.81
N GLU A 22 -0.28 23.41 -4.23
CA GLU A 22 0.06 22.05 -3.80
C GLU A 22 -0.89 21.50 -2.73
N VAL A 23 -1.24 22.33 -1.75
CA VAL A 23 -2.16 21.93 -0.67
C VAL A 23 -3.55 21.63 -1.21
N GLY A 24 -4.09 22.49 -2.07
CA GLY A 24 -5.38 22.29 -2.72
C GLY A 24 -5.41 21.02 -3.57
N PHE A 25 -4.34 20.72 -4.30
CA PHE A 25 -4.21 19.46 -5.03
C PHE A 25 -4.22 18.23 -4.10
N ILE A 26 -3.49 18.28 -2.98
CA ILE A 26 -3.43 17.18 -2.01
C ILE A 26 -4.82 16.94 -1.42
N VAL A 27 -5.53 18.00 -1.02
CA VAL A 27 -6.89 17.90 -0.47
C VAL A 27 -7.85 17.29 -1.49
N LEU A 28 -7.88 17.82 -2.72
CA LEU A 28 -8.72 17.29 -3.80
C LEU A 28 -8.42 15.80 -4.07
N HIS A 29 -7.15 15.45 -4.21
CA HIS A 29 -6.73 14.08 -4.45
C HIS A 29 -7.15 13.14 -3.32
N SER A 30 -7.02 13.59 -2.06
CA SER A 30 -7.43 12.81 -0.88
C SER A 30 -8.94 12.61 -0.82
N ILE A 31 -9.73 13.65 -1.09
CA ILE A 31 -11.20 13.56 -1.14
C ILE A 31 -11.63 12.54 -2.20
N VAL A 32 -11.08 12.65 -3.41
CA VAL A 32 -11.40 11.72 -4.51
C VAL A 32 -10.97 10.29 -4.17
N ALA A 33 -9.78 10.12 -3.59
CA ALA A 33 -9.28 8.80 -3.21
C ALA A 33 -10.14 8.15 -2.13
N ILE A 34 -10.45 8.87 -1.05
CA ILE A 34 -11.29 8.39 0.07
C ILE A 34 -12.72 8.14 -0.40
N GLY A 35 -13.30 9.07 -1.17
CA GLY A 35 -14.66 8.94 -1.69
C GLY A 35 -14.83 7.73 -2.62
N THR A 36 -13.89 7.53 -3.55
CA THR A 36 -13.92 6.37 -4.45
C THR A 36 -13.67 5.05 -3.71
N PHE A 37 -12.77 5.05 -2.72
CA PHE A 37 -12.53 3.90 -1.85
C PHE A 37 -13.78 3.56 -1.03
N ALA A 38 -14.42 4.56 -0.41
CA ALA A 38 -15.63 4.39 0.38
C ALA A 38 -16.79 3.84 -0.46
N ALA A 39 -17.03 4.42 -1.64
CA ALA A 39 -18.06 3.96 -2.56
C ALA A 39 -17.83 2.51 -3.00
N LEU A 40 -16.58 2.15 -3.36
CA LEU A 40 -16.22 0.80 -3.75
C LEU A 40 -16.37 -0.20 -2.59
N THR A 41 -15.87 0.16 -1.41
CA THR A 41 -15.99 -0.70 -0.21
C THR A 41 -17.43 -0.93 0.17
N ARG A 42 -18.28 0.11 0.13
CA ARG A 42 -19.71 -0.02 0.37
C ARG A 42 -20.38 -0.93 -0.65
N TYR A 43 -20.06 -0.78 -1.93
CA TYR A 43 -20.57 -1.66 -2.99
C TYR A 43 -20.21 -3.13 -2.70
N VAL A 44 -18.95 -3.39 -2.37
CA VAL A 44 -18.48 -4.74 -2.03
C VAL A 44 -19.18 -5.26 -0.79
N ALA A 45 -19.32 -4.46 0.26
CA ALA A 45 -20.00 -4.86 1.50
C ALA A 45 -21.45 -5.34 1.24
N LEU A 46 -22.14 -4.68 0.30
CA LEU A 46 -23.53 -5.03 -0.06
C LEU A 46 -23.64 -6.22 -1.01
N HIS A 47 -22.62 -6.50 -1.84
CA HIS A 47 -22.69 -7.49 -2.92
C HIS A 47 -21.68 -8.64 -2.77
N ARG A 48 -20.92 -8.70 -1.66
CA ARG A 48 -19.85 -9.69 -1.47
C ARG A 48 -20.27 -11.15 -1.56
N PHE A 49 -21.54 -11.42 -1.32
CA PHE A 49 -22.12 -12.77 -1.41
C PHE A 49 -22.90 -13.02 -2.70
N ALA A 50 -23.03 -12.01 -3.58
CA ALA A 50 -23.67 -12.19 -4.88
C ALA A 50 -22.85 -13.16 -5.71
N GLU A 51 -23.51 -14.17 -6.26
CA GLU A 51 -22.89 -15.23 -7.08
C GLU A 51 -21.71 -15.93 -6.37
N ALA A 52 -21.80 -16.04 -5.03
CA ALA A 52 -20.76 -16.68 -4.24
C ALA A 52 -20.62 -18.14 -4.62
N GLN A 53 -19.43 -18.56 -5.02
CA GLN A 53 -19.04 -19.93 -5.24
C GLN A 53 -17.92 -20.30 -4.27
N ALA A 54 -17.85 -21.59 -3.89
CA ALA A 54 -16.73 -22.03 -3.06
C ALA A 54 -15.41 -21.81 -3.82
N SER A 55 -14.48 -21.05 -3.24
CA SER A 55 -13.13 -20.95 -3.79
C SER A 55 -12.46 -22.31 -3.73
N LEU A 56 -11.95 -22.80 -4.86
CA LEU A 56 -11.22 -24.07 -4.92
C LEU A 56 -10.01 -24.08 -3.97
N LEU A 57 -9.38 -22.93 -3.77
CA LEU A 57 -8.20 -22.80 -2.91
C LEU A 57 -8.54 -22.77 -1.42
N SER A 58 -9.74 -22.29 -1.05
CA SER A 58 -10.20 -22.32 0.34
C SER A 58 -10.51 -23.72 0.84
N GLY A 59 -10.85 -24.64 -0.06
CA GLY A 59 -11.13 -26.06 0.23
C GLY A 59 -9.88 -26.91 0.50
N VAL A 60 -8.67 -26.38 0.28
CA VAL A 60 -7.39 -27.07 0.52
C VAL A 60 -6.72 -26.50 1.76
N PRO A 61 -6.82 -27.13 2.96
CA PRO A 61 -6.39 -26.53 4.22
C PRO A 61 -4.96 -25.98 4.23
N PRO A 62 -3.92 -26.66 3.72
CA PRO A 62 -2.57 -26.10 3.71
C PRO A 62 -2.43 -24.86 2.81
N VAL A 63 -3.14 -24.80 1.67
CA VAL A 63 -3.14 -23.67 0.77
C VAL A 63 -3.87 -22.49 1.42
N HIS A 64 -5.01 -22.74 2.04
CA HIS A 64 -5.76 -21.73 2.79
C HIS A 64 -4.89 -21.11 3.91
N GLY A 65 -4.24 -21.96 4.73
CA GLY A 65 -3.35 -21.51 5.79
C GLY A 65 -2.17 -20.69 5.26
N ALA A 66 -1.54 -21.09 4.17
CA ALA A 66 -0.46 -20.35 3.53
C ALA A 66 -0.91 -18.98 3.01
N LEU A 67 -2.09 -18.90 2.38
CA LEU A 67 -2.66 -17.64 1.90
C LEU A 67 -3.05 -16.70 3.05
N LEU A 68 -3.57 -17.23 4.17
CA LEU A 68 -3.81 -16.44 5.38
C LEU A 68 -2.51 -15.87 5.96
N ALA A 69 -1.46 -16.68 6.06
CA ALA A 69 -0.16 -16.23 6.52
C ALA A 69 0.44 -15.16 5.58
N LEU A 70 0.32 -15.36 4.27
CA LEU A 70 0.76 -14.41 3.25
C LEU A 70 -0.01 -13.08 3.34
N SER A 71 -1.33 -13.15 3.58
CA SER A 71 -2.16 -11.97 3.81
C SER A 71 -1.72 -11.21 5.07
N GLY A 72 -1.51 -11.92 6.18
CA GLY A 72 -1.00 -11.33 7.43
C GLY A 72 0.37 -10.67 7.23
N PHE A 73 1.28 -11.34 6.53
CA PHE A 73 2.59 -10.77 6.16
C PHE A 73 2.42 -9.49 5.31
N GLY A 74 1.59 -9.52 4.27
CA GLY A 74 1.33 -8.38 3.39
C GLY A 74 0.82 -7.17 4.17
N LEU A 75 -0.15 -7.37 5.06
CA LEU A 75 -0.69 -6.30 5.90
C LEU A 75 0.34 -5.78 6.90
N ALA A 76 1.07 -6.65 7.58
CA ALA A 76 2.13 -6.26 8.49
C ALA A 76 3.23 -5.44 7.79
N PHE A 77 3.58 -5.84 6.58
CA PHE A 77 4.57 -5.15 5.76
C PHE A 77 4.07 -3.79 5.25
N CYS A 78 2.77 -3.69 4.90
CA CYS A 78 2.10 -2.41 4.62
C CYS A 78 2.21 -1.46 5.79
N VAL A 79 1.82 -1.90 6.99
CA VAL A 79 1.82 -1.08 8.21
C VAL A 79 3.24 -0.63 8.55
N ALA A 80 4.21 -1.55 8.54
CA ALA A 80 5.60 -1.21 8.77
C ALA A 80 6.14 -0.22 7.74
N GLY A 81 5.72 -0.38 6.49
CA GLY A 81 6.02 0.55 5.39
C GLY A 81 5.49 1.95 5.66
N VAL A 82 4.25 2.10 6.09
CA VAL A 82 3.66 3.40 6.42
C VAL A 82 4.38 4.08 7.60
N LEU A 83 4.73 3.30 8.62
CA LEU A 83 5.35 3.84 9.84
C LEU A 83 6.80 4.29 9.64
N ARG A 84 7.55 3.62 8.78
CA ARG A 84 9.00 3.80 8.67
C ARG A 84 9.50 4.29 7.32
N TYR A 85 8.69 4.15 6.30
CA TYR A 85 9.03 4.64 4.99
C TYR A 85 8.24 5.93 4.71
N PRO A 86 8.88 7.02 4.36
CA PRO A 86 8.20 8.27 4.02
C PRO A 86 7.51 8.17 2.65
N ALA A 87 6.86 7.08 2.40
CA ALA A 87 6.35 6.66 1.12
C ALA A 87 4.87 6.91 0.94
N LEU A 88 4.36 7.94 1.51
CA LEU A 88 3.16 8.47 0.89
C LEU A 88 3.59 9.13 -0.41
N PRO A 89 2.99 8.73 -1.54
CA PRO A 89 3.31 9.30 -2.85
C PRO A 89 3.08 10.81 -2.92
N MET A 90 2.39 11.34 -1.91
CA MET A 90 2.10 12.76 -1.72
C MET A 90 3.16 13.49 -0.94
N ALA A 91 4.09 12.78 -0.40
CA ALA A 91 5.17 13.49 0.21
C ALA A 91 5.89 14.20 -0.92
N THR A 92 5.68 15.37 -0.96
CA THR A 92 6.48 16.46 -1.46
C THR A 92 7.88 16.33 -0.88
N PHE A 93 8.51 15.23 -1.20
CA PHE A 93 9.72 14.78 -0.58
C PHE A 93 10.87 15.47 -1.25
N ARG A 94 11.52 16.22 -0.49
CA ARG A 94 12.92 16.52 -0.73
C ARG A 94 13.67 15.19 -0.69
N HIS A 95 13.77 14.57 -1.84
CA HIS A 95 14.27 13.22 -2.02
C HIS A 95 15.79 13.23 -1.91
N ARG A 96 16.26 12.85 -0.77
CA ARG A 96 17.58 12.28 -0.69
C ARG A 96 17.42 10.77 -0.76
N VAL A 97 17.51 10.19 -1.94
CA VAL A 97 17.70 8.75 -2.08
C VAL A 97 19.13 8.49 -1.65
N THR A 98 19.24 7.99 -0.46
CA THR A 98 20.48 7.45 0.10
C THR A 98 20.52 5.92 -0.17
N THR A 99 21.54 5.25 0.31
CA THR A 99 21.59 3.78 0.37
C THR A 99 20.35 3.21 1.06
N ALA A 100 19.87 2.05 0.60
CA ALA A 100 18.74 1.36 1.22
C ALA A 100 19.03 1.00 2.68
N ARG A 101 18.14 1.38 3.60
CA ARG A 101 18.25 1.12 5.03
C ARG A 101 16.99 0.51 5.61
N GLY A 102 17.15 -0.30 6.65
CA GLY A 102 16.03 -0.91 7.34
C GLY A 102 15.12 -1.68 6.39
N ILE A 103 13.81 -1.40 6.43
CA ILE A 103 12.81 -2.09 5.59
C ILE A 103 13.06 -1.96 4.08
N GLN A 104 13.80 -0.93 3.63
CA GLN A 104 14.14 -0.74 2.23
C GLN A 104 15.14 -1.79 1.71
N GLN A 105 15.92 -2.41 2.60
CA GLN A 105 16.79 -3.53 2.27
C GLN A 105 15.98 -4.79 1.87
N ILE A 106 14.74 -4.88 2.35
CA ILE A 106 13.82 -5.97 2.03
C ILE A 106 13.01 -5.66 0.76
N SER A 107 12.45 -4.45 0.68
CA SER A 107 11.74 -3.95 -0.51
C SER A 107 11.88 -2.44 -0.60
N ARG A 108 12.14 -1.90 -1.82
CA ARG A 108 12.18 -0.45 -2.01
C ARG A 108 10.80 0.22 -1.90
N HIS A 109 9.73 -0.56 -2.01
CA HIS A 109 8.35 -0.10 -1.89
C HIS A 109 7.55 -0.95 -0.89
N PRO A 110 7.89 -0.93 0.41
CA PRO A 110 7.30 -1.86 1.37
C PRO A 110 5.78 -1.72 1.49
N PHE A 111 5.23 -0.51 1.41
CA PHE A 111 3.79 -0.30 1.39
C PHE A 111 3.13 -0.92 0.15
N PHE A 112 3.64 -0.61 -1.04
CA PHE A 112 3.03 -1.08 -2.29
C PHE A 112 3.17 -2.59 -2.49
N SER A 113 4.32 -3.15 -2.16
CA SER A 113 4.53 -4.60 -2.25
C SER A 113 3.69 -5.35 -1.21
N GLY A 114 3.60 -4.83 0.02
CA GLY A 114 2.71 -5.37 1.06
C GLY A 114 1.24 -5.34 0.63
N LEU A 115 0.79 -4.22 0.05
CA LEU A 115 -0.56 -4.06 -0.48
C LEU A 115 -0.86 -5.06 -1.60
N SER A 116 0.11 -5.27 -2.52
CA SER A 116 -0.03 -6.25 -3.60
C SER A 116 -0.11 -7.68 -3.07
N ILE A 117 0.71 -8.04 -2.09
CA ILE A 117 0.71 -9.37 -1.46
C ILE A 117 -0.60 -9.60 -0.71
N TRP A 118 -1.02 -8.65 0.11
CA TRP A 118 -2.27 -8.71 0.85
C TRP A 118 -3.49 -8.85 -0.08
N GLY A 119 -3.56 -8.00 -1.11
CA GLY A 119 -4.62 -8.05 -2.12
C GLY A 119 -4.60 -9.36 -2.91
N GLY A 120 -3.43 -9.86 -3.29
CA GLY A 120 -3.27 -11.10 -4.03
C GLY A 120 -3.74 -12.32 -3.25
N ALA A 121 -3.36 -12.41 -1.97
CA ALA A 121 -3.81 -13.49 -1.08
C ALA A 121 -5.35 -13.47 -0.92
N HIS A 122 -5.95 -12.30 -0.71
CA HIS A 122 -7.41 -12.17 -0.63
C HIS A 122 -8.11 -12.46 -1.96
N ALA A 123 -7.55 -12.03 -3.09
CA ALA A 123 -8.10 -12.34 -4.41
C ALA A 123 -8.09 -13.85 -4.67
N ALA A 124 -7.01 -14.55 -4.28
CA ALA A 124 -6.92 -16.00 -4.39
C ALA A 124 -7.93 -16.74 -3.50
N LEU A 125 -8.31 -16.17 -2.36
CA LEU A 125 -9.32 -16.70 -1.43
C LEU A 125 -10.74 -16.20 -1.75
N ALA A 126 -10.92 -15.31 -2.71
CA ALA A 126 -12.22 -14.72 -3.00
C ALA A 126 -13.22 -15.76 -3.46
N SER A 127 -14.42 -15.70 -2.87
CA SER A 127 -15.54 -16.61 -3.18
C SER A 127 -16.57 -16.01 -4.16
N SER A 128 -16.40 -14.73 -4.53
CA SER A 128 -17.29 -14.08 -5.51
C SER A 128 -16.49 -13.22 -6.48
N PRO A 129 -17.00 -12.98 -7.72
CA PRO A 129 -16.37 -12.09 -8.68
C PRO A 129 -16.17 -10.67 -8.13
N VAL A 130 -17.12 -10.19 -7.32
CA VAL A 130 -17.07 -8.86 -6.71
C VAL A 130 -15.89 -8.74 -5.77
N THR A 131 -15.70 -9.72 -4.87
CA THR A 131 -14.58 -9.74 -3.93
C THR A 131 -13.25 -9.95 -4.66
N PHE A 132 -13.22 -10.82 -5.66
CA PHE A 132 -12.03 -11.02 -6.49
C PHE A 132 -11.56 -9.70 -7.15
N VAL A 133 -12.45 -9.01 -7.85
CA VAL A 133 -12.12 -7.75 -8.54
C VAL A 133 -11.68 -6.68 -7.55
N TYR A 134 -12.33 -6.60 -6.39
CA TYR A 134 -11.95 -5.66 -5.32
C TYR A 134 -10.51 -5.87 -4.87
N PHE A 135 -10.16 -7.10 -4.52
CA PHE A 135 -8.82 -7.42 -4.01
C PHE A 135 -7.76 -7.42 -5.11
N ALA A 136 -8.08 -7.87 -6.32
CA ALA A 136 -7.20 -7.73 -7.48
C ALA A 136 -6.89 -6.25 -7.78
N GLY A 137 -7.84 -5.35 -7.52
CA GLY A 137 -7.63 -3.91 -7.60
C GLY A 137 -6.50 -3.39 -6.71
N PHE A 138 -6.28 -3.98 -5.53
CA PHE A 138 -5.15 -3.63 -4.66
C PHE A 138 -3.81 -4.15 -5.22
N VAL A 139 -3.80 -5.29 -5.89
CA VAL A 139 -2.60 -5.78 -6.59
C VAL A 139 -2.19 -4.79 -7.68
N VAL A 140 -3.16 -4.39 -8.51
CA VAL A 140 -2.93 -3.41 -9.58
C VAL A 140 -2.50 -2.07 -9.01
N LEU A 141 -3.16 -1.59 -7.94
CA LEU A 141 -2.84 -0.31 -7.30
C LEU A 141 -1.43 -0.32 -6.70
N GLY A 142 -1.06 -1.40 -6.01
CA GLY A 142 0.27 -1.54 -5.42
C GLY A 142 1.37 -1.59 -6.48
N PHE A 143 1.18 -2.40 -7.50
CA PHE A 143 2.17 -2.53 -8.57
C PHE A 143 2.28 -1.25 -9.41
N ALA A 144 1.15 -0.70 -9.86
CA ALA A 144 1.12 0.55 -10.65
C ALA A 144 1.64 1.75 -9.83
N GLY A 145 1.32 1.81 -8.53
CA GLY A 145 1.79 2.86 -7.63
C GLY A 145 3.31 2.84 -7.47
N GLY A 146 3.88 1.66 -7.21
CA GLY A 146 5.34 1.50 -7.12
C GLY A 146 6.06 1.84 -8.43
N LEU A 147 5.55 1.34 -9.56
CA LEU A 147 6.11 1.65 -10.88
C LEU A 147 6.00 3.14 -11.24
N HIS A 148 4.89 3.77 -10.92
CA HIS A 148 4.72 5.21 -11.12
C HIS A 148 5.71 6.01 -10.29
N GLN A 149 5.91 5.62 -9.03
CA GLN A 149 6.89 6.24 -8.16
C GLN A 149 8.32 6.04 -8.68
N ASP A 150 8.68 4.83 -9.12
CA ASP A 150 9.99 4.56 -9.72
C ASP A 150 10.25 5.46 -10.93
N ARG A 151 9.28 5.57 -11.85
CA ARG A 151 9.41 6.42 -13.05
C ARG A 151 9.57 7.89 -12.70
N ARG A 152 8.81 8.36 -11.71
CA ARG A 152 8.90 9.75 -11.26
C ARG A 152 10.25 10.04 -10.65
N LEU A 153 10.70 9.21 -9.70
CA LEU A 153 11.96 9.40 -9.01
C LEU A 153 13.17 9.23 -9.94
N ALA A 154 13.10 8.32 -10.90
CA ALA A 154 14.13 8.18 -11.92
C ALA A 154 14.25 9.44 -12.81
N ALA A 155 13.14 10.11 -13.09
CA ALA A 155 13.14 11.35 -13.86
C ALA A 155 13.62 12.56 -13.03
N GLU A 156 13.38 12.58 -11.71
CA GLU A 156 13.74 13.67 -10.82
C GLU A 156 15.20 13.56 -10.32
N LEU A 157 15.68 12.34 -10.02
CA LEU A 157 16.94 12.06 -9.35
C LEU A 157 18.00 11.41 -10.27
N GLY A 158 17.62 11.06 -11.49
CA GLY A 158 18.55 10.57 -12.51
C GLY A 158 19.30 9.30 -12.09
N GLU A 159 20.62 9.33 -12.25
CA GLU A 159 21.50 8.19 -12.03
C GLU A 159 21.51 7.70 -10.59
N HIS A 160 21.42 8.58 -9.62
CA HIS A 160 21.35 8.18 -8.20
C HIS A 160 20.17 7.26 -7.91
N TYR A 161 19.02 7.55 -8.51
CA TYR A 161 17.85 6.69 -8.31
C TYR A 161 17.98 5.37 -9.09
N ARG A 162 18.56 5.40 -10.29
CA ARG A 162 18.82 4.17 -11.07
C ARG A 162 19.74 3.20 -10.32
N ALA A 163 20.79 3.72 -9.69
CA ALA A 163 21.68 2.92 -8.84
C ALA A 163 20.95 2.30 -7.64
N TYR A 164 20.07 3.08 -6.98
CA TYR A 164 19.21 2.59 -5.90
C TYR A 164 18.26 1.47 -6.37
N VAL A 165 17.62 1.62 -7.52
CA VAL A 165 16.75 0.60 -8.12
C VAL A 165 17.54 -0.67 -8.45
N ALA A 166 18.75 -0.53 -8.98
CA ALA A 166 19.62 -1.68 -9.29
C ALA A 166 20.02 -2.47 -8.04
N ALA A 167 20.26 -1.78 -6.91
CA ALA A 167 20.61 -2.40 -5.64
C ALA A 167 19.43 -2.99 -4.86
N THR A 168 18.19 -2.62 -5.18
CA THR A 168 16.98 -2.99 -4.43
C THR A 168 15.99 -3.78 -5.28
N SER A 169 14.85 -4.16 -4.70
CA SER A 169 13.77 -4.83 -5.43
C SER A 169 12.41 -4.30 -5.00
N PHE A 170 11.41 -4.38 -5.90
CA PHE A 170 10.01 -4.14 -5.58
C PHE A 170 9.48 -5.25 -4.66
N TRP A 171 9.67 -6.51 -5.09
CA TRP A 171 9.21 -7.65 -4.31
C TRP A 171 10.12 -7.89 -3.11
N PRO A 172 9.53 -8.17 -1.94
CA PRO A 172 10.31 -8.44 -0.73
C PRO A 172 11.30 -9.59 -0.94
N PHE A 173 12.48 -9.43 -0.36
CA PHE A 173 13.58 -10.41 -0.34
C PHE A 173 14.23 -10.70 -1.69
N VAL A 174 13.73 -10.25 -2.83
CA VAL A 174 14.32 -10.58 -4.15
C VAL A 174 15.74 -10.02 -4.30
N ALA A 175 15.99 -8.77 -3.85
CA ALA A 175 17.35 -8.23 -3.90
C ALA A 175 18.33 -8.97 -2.99
N LEU A 176 17.83 -9.51 -1.86
CA LEU A 176 18.62 -10.35 -0.95
C LEU A 176 18.92 -11.72 -1.58
N ALA A 177 17.91 -12.39 -2.13
CA ALA A 177 18.06 -13.67 -2.79
C ALA A 177 19.02 -13.60 -3.99
N THR A 178 19.02 -12.46 -4.70
CA THR A 178 19.93 -12.19 -5.83
C THR A 178 21.25 -11.56 -5.41
N LYS A 179 21.55 -11.49 -4.12
CA LYS A 179 22.80 -10.97 -3.54
C LYS A 179 23.13 -9.52 -3.95
N ARG A 180 22.12 -8.75 -4.37
CA ARG A 180 22.25 -7.31 -4.66
C ARG A 180 22.17 -6.44 -3.42
N GLN A 181 21.65 -6.98 -2.32
CA GLN A 181 21.47 -6.32 -1.05
C GLN A 181 21.81 -7.26 0.10
N THR A 182 22.12 -6.68 1.27
CA THR A 182 22.34 -7.40 2.53
C THR A 182 21.46 -6.77 3.63
N ILE A 183 21.09 -7.56 4.62
CA ILE A 183 20.31 -7.06 5.77
C ILE A 183 21.26 -6.58 6.86
N ALA A 184 21.15 -5.31 7.23
CA ALA A 184 21.70 -4.78 8.48
C ALA A 184 20.65 -4.95 9.58
N TRP A 185 20.78 -5.98 10.40
CA TRP A 185 19.79 -6.32 11.43
C TRP A 185 19.58 -5.23 12.47
N SER A 186 20.62 -4.45 12.77
CA SER A 186 20.56 -3.29 13.68
C SER A 186 19.73 -2.13 13.14
N GLU A 187 19.57 -2.04 11.82
CA GLU A 187 18.78 -0.99 11.18
C GLU A 187 17.30 -1.38 11.01
N GLN A 188 16.93 -2.63 11.28
CA GLN A 188 15.57 -3.09 11.05
C GLN A 188 14.58 -2.45 12.01
N PRO A 189 13.41 -1.99 11.51
CA PRO A 189 12.42 -1.31 12.34
C PRO A 189 11.54 -2.31 13.10
N TRP A 190 12.12 -3.02 14.06
CA TRP A 190 11.47 -4.09 14.82
C TRP A 190 10.15 -3.68 15.46
N THR A 191 10.07 -2.45 15.99
CA THR A 191 8.83 -1.92 16.56
C THR A 191 7.73 -1.75 15.51
N ALA A 192 8.09 -1.33 14.30
CA ALA A 192 7.12 -1.20 13.21
C ALA A 192 6.63 -2.58 12.72
N TYR A 193 7.51 -3.58 12.69
CA TYR A 193 7.11 -4.96 12.38
C TYR A 193 6.18 -5.52 13.45
N ALA A 194 6.49 -5.33 14.73
CA ALA A 194 5.64 -5.77 15.83
C ALA A 194 4.26 -5.11 15.77
N LEU A 195 4.19 -3.80 15.51
CA LEU A 195 2.92 -3.09 15.30
C LEU A 195 2.17 -3.60 14.08
N GLY A 196 2.86 -3.90 12.99
CA GLY A 196 2.26 -4.48 11.79
C GLY A 196 1.67 -5.86 12.04
N VAL A 197 2.39 -6.72 12.75
CA VAL A 197 1.89 -8.06 13.17
C VAL A 197 0.70 -7.90 14.11
N GLY A 198 0.78 -7.00 15.10
CA GLY A 198 -0.33 -6.71 16.01
C GLY A 198 -1.59 -6.25 15.26
N ALA A 199 -1.43 -5.34 14.30
CA ALA A 199 -2.52 -4.89 13.43
C ALA A 199 -3.12 -6.05 12.63
N SER A 200 -2.29 -6.95 12.09
CA SER A 200 -2.76 -8.12 11.34
C SER A 200 -3.58 -9.08 12.22
N ILE A 201 -3.15 -9.29 13.47
CA ILE A 201 -3.89 -10.11 14.44
C ILE A 201 -5.24 -9.46 14.77
N VAL A 202 -5.28 -8.16 15.00
CA VAL A 202 -6.52 -7.42 15.28
C VAL A 202 -7.48 -7.53 14.09
N VAL A 203 -6.99 -7.27 12.86
CA VAL A 203 -7.80 -7.40 11.63
C VAL A 203 -8.32 -8.82 11.46
N TYR A 204 -7.48 -9.84 11.71
CA TYR A 204 -7.92 -11.23 11.64
C TYR A 204 -9.03 -11.56 12.65
N ARG A 205 -8.91 -11.10 13.90
CA ARG A 205 -9.93 -11.29 14.94
C ARG A 205 -11.24 -10.58 14.62
N MET A 206 -11.16 -9.43 14.00
CA MET A 206 -12.32 -8.61 13.62
C MET A 206 -12.83 -8.93 12.20
N HIS A 207 -12.23 -9.89 11.49
CA HIS A 207 -12.46 -10.11 10.06
C HIS A 207 -13.93 -10.28 9.70
N GLY A 208 -14.71 -10.99 10.51
CA GLY A 208 -16.15 -11.17 10.29
C GLY A 208 -16.95 -9.86 10.36
N GLN A 209 -16.45 -8.87 11.11
CA GLN A 209 -17.12 -7.60 11.35
C GLN A 209 -16.66 -6.46 10.42
N ILE A 210 -15.57 -6.66 9.66
CA ILE A 210 -14.97 -5.59 8.86
C ILE A 210 -15.95 -4.96 7.87
N PHE A 211 -16.81 -5.77 7.27
CA PHE A 211 -17.83 -5.32 6.32
C PHE A 211 -19.21 -5.08 6.94
N ASP A 212 -19.35 -5.22 8.24
CA ASP A 212 -20.57 -4.83 8.92
C ASP A 212 -20.78 -3.32 8.80
N HIS A 213 -22.00 -2.85 8.93
CA HIS A 213 -22.35 -1.44 8.73
C HIS A 213 -21.93 -0.91 7.34
N GLY A 214 -21.99 -1.76 6.31
CA GLY A 214 -21.67 -1.37 4.93
C GLY A 214 -20.19 -1.06 4.71
N GLY A 215 -19.29 -1.71 5.47
CA GLY A 215 -17.85 -1.47 5.41
C GLY A 215 -17.39 -0.22 6.17
N GLY A 216 -18.25 0.36 7.00
CA GLY A 216 -17.98 1.61 7.73
C GLY A 216 -16.70 1.57 8.56
N TYR A 217 -16.42 0.46 9.23
CA TYR A 217 -15.19 0.31 10.03
C TYR A 217 -13.91 0.36 9.17
N LEU A 218 -13.93 -0.29 8.01
CA LEU A 218 -12.79 -0.26 7.10
C LEU A 218 -12.58 1.14 6.51
N ILE A 219 -13.67 1.81 6.11
CA ILE A 219 -13.62 3.18 5.58
C ILE A 219 -13.06 4.12 6.65
N ALA A 220 -13.55 4.02 7.89
CA ALA A 220 -13.07 4.85 9.00
C ALA A 220 -11.59 4.59 9.31
N ALA A 221 -11.16 3.33 9.36
CA ALA A 221 -9.77 2.98 9.63
C ALA A 221 -8.81 3.50 8.54
N VAL A 222 -9.16 3.36 7.25
CA VAL A 222 -8.35 3.86 6.14
C VAL A 222 -8.31 5.39 6.13
N THR A 223 -9.44 6.05 6.42
CA THR A 223 -9.52 7.52 6.50
C THR A 223 -8.66 8.04 7.65
N ALA A 224 -8.80 7.47 8.85
CA ALA A 224 -7.99 7.84 10.01
C ALA A 224 -6.50 7.61 9.76
N GLY A 225 -6.12 6.45 9.21
CA GLY A 225 -4.75 6.15 8.85
C GLY A 225 -4.17 7.13 7.83
N SER A 226 -4.95 7.53 6.85
CA SER A 226 -4.56 8.52 5.83
C SER A 226 -4.35 9.91 6.45
N LEU A 227 -5.23 10.33 7.36
CA LEU A 227 -5.10 11.59 8.10
C LEU A 227 -3.87 11.61 9.00
N VAL A 228 -3.64 10.55 9.78
CA VAL A 228 -2.45 10.42 10.62
C VAL A 228 -1.18 10.48 9.78
N ALA A 229 -1.15 9.79 8.66
CA ALA A 229 -0.02 9.80 7.74
C ALA A 229 0.22 11.21 7.15
N MET A 230 -0.84 11.92 6.78
CA MET A 230 -0.78 13.29 6.27
C MET A 230 -0.27 14.28 7.33
N LEU A 231 -0.81 14.23 8.56
CA LEU A 231 -0.40 15.08 9.66
C LEU A 231 1.07 14.82 10.06
N SER A 232 1.48 13.56 10.09
CA SER A 232 2.86 13.20 10.39
C SER A 232 3.85 13.62 9.29
N ALA A 233 3.42 13.69 8.04
CA ALA A 233 4.21 14.24 6.95
C ALA A 233 4.32 15.77 7.05
N TRP A 234 3.24 16.44 7.44
CA TRP A 234 3.20 17.89 7.65
C TRP A 234 4.16 18.31 8.78
N SER A 235 4.05 17.68 9.96
CA SER A 235 4.89 17.99 11.12
C SER A 235 6.39 17.77 10.90
N ARG A 236 6.75 16.91 9.95
CA ARG A 236 8.16 16.70 9.55
C ARG A 236 8.67 17.80 8.60
N ARG A 237 7.77 18.46 7.86
CA ARG A 237 8.13 19.60 7.00
C ARG A 237 8.55 20.84 7.80
N GLU A 238 7.88 21.06 8.93
CA GLU A 238 8.14 22.26 9.77
C GLU A 238 9.44 22.13 10.59
N ARG A 239 9.97 20.92 10.72
CA ARG A 239 11.18 20.63 11.52
C ARG A 239 12.46 20.44 10.71
N GLY A 240 12.43 20.56 9.40
CA GLY A 240 13.57 20.39 8.48
C GLY A 240 13.70 21.52 7.49
#